data_594b3053b4f74f39847dc85a0a3a40c8
#
_entry.id   594b3053b4f74f39847dc85a0a3a40c8
#
_cell.length_a   1.000
_cell.length_b   1.000
_cell.length_c   1.000
_cell.angle_alpha   90.00
_cell.angle_beta   90.00
_cell.angle_gamma   90.00
#
_symmetry.space_group_name_H-M   'P 1'
#
loop_
_entity.id
_entity.type
_entity.pdbx_description
1 polymer ?
#
loop_
_entity_poly.entity_id
_entity_poly.type
_entity_poly.pdbx_seq_one_letter_code
_entity_poly.pdbx_strand_id
1 'polypeptide(L)'
;MPVTPDFDRPGSNLRESNPGSALAFDYGTRIIGIAVGHRVGASARALTTLANGDWSRLDALIADWRPEHLVVGLPLALDGAEQPMSRAAREFAAALTRRYARSVHLVDERYTSGEAARRFAEQRASGSARRKDAAAIDALAAQIILESWLAQGDAPTR
;
A
#
# COMPACT_ATOMS: atom_id res chain seq x y z
N MET A 1 34.69 -3.66 5.89
CA MET A 1 34.35 -3.99 5.41
C MET A 1 33.44 -4.48 5.30
N PRO A 2 33.13 -4.73 5.03
CA PRO A 2 32.22 -4.99 4.67
C PRO A 2 31.15 -5.50 5.20
N VAL A 3 30.23 -5.02 5.08
CA VAL A 3 29.03 -5.36 5.48
C VAL A 3 28.37 -6.26 4.61
N THR A 4 29.03 -6.75 3.69
CA THR A 4 28.50 -7.65 2.72
C THR A 4 27.73 -8.80 3.30
N PRO A 5 28.17 -9.40 4.37
CA PRO A 5 27.42 -10.53 4.93
C PRO A 5 25.99 -10.18 5.30
N ASP A 6 25.74 -8.92 5.60
CA ASP A 6 24.40 -8.54 6.01
C ASP A 6 23.41 -8.58 4.88
N PHE A 7 23.90 -8.40 3.67
CA PHE A 7 23.00 -8.41 2.51
C PHE A 7 22.49 -9.81 2.21
N ASP A 8 23.23 -10.80 2.62
CA ASP A 8 22.85 -12.17 2.35
C ASP A 8 21.82 -12.70 3.33
N ARG A 9 21.51 -11.93 4.34
CA ARG A 9 20.54 -12.31 5.34
C ARG A 9 19.21 -11.68 5.03
N PRO A 10 18.17 -12.49 4.86
CA PRO A 10 16.86 -11.92 4.55
C PRO A 10 16.41 -10.87 5.57
N GLY A 11 16.71 -11.11 6.82
CA GLY A 11 16.28 -10.20 7.86
C GLY A 11 16.95 -8.85 7.79
N SER A 12 18.24 -8.80 7.42
CA SER A 12 18.89 -7.51 7.37
C SER A 12 18.43 -6.69 6.19
N ASN A 13 18.19 -7.32 5.04
CA ASN A 13 17.64 -6.57 3.92
C ASN A 13 16.28 -5.99 4.24
N LEU A 14 15.47 -6.76 4.97
CA LEU A 14 14.13 -6.30 5.30
C LEU A 14 14.14 -5.20 6.35
N ARG A 15 15.22 -5.08 7.11
CA ARG A 15 15.29 -4.05 8.14
C ARG A 15 15.74 -2.71 7.61
N GLU A 16 16.56 -2.72 6.57
CA GLU A 16 17.04 -1.47 6.03
C GLU A 16 15.93 -0.77 5.27
N SER A 17 15.80 0.50 5.50
CA SER A 17 14.77 1.27 4.81
C SER A 17 15.38 2.43 4.08
N ASN A 18 14.67 2.87 3.06
CA ASN A 18 15.00 4.02 2.26
C ASN A 18 14.21 5.20 2.84
N PRO A 19 14.87 6.16 3.50
CA PRO A 19 14.13 7.18 4.24
C PRO A 19 13.13 7.93 3.35
N GLY A 20 11.92 8.07 3.86
CA GLY A 20 10.86 8.77 3.16
C GLY A 20 10.08 7.91 2.19
N SER A 21 10.52 6.70 1.93
CA SER A 21 9.82 5.84 0.97
C SER A 21 8.66 5.11 1.63
N ALA A 22 7.65 4.79 0.85
CA ALA A 22 6.45 4.14 1.36
C ALA A 22 5.86 3.20 0.32
N LEU A 23 5.28 2.11 0.81
CA LEU A 23 4.41 1.26 0.01
C LEU A 23 3.01 1.34 0.60
N ALA A 24 2.02 1.41 -0.26
CA ALA A 24 0.63 1.42 0.18
C ALA A 24 -0.09 0.20 -0.38
N PHE A 25 -1.09 -0.22 0.36
CA PHE A 25 -1.81 -1.46 0.08
C PHE A 25 -3.31 -1.21 0.09
N ASP A 26 -3.97 -1.65 -0.98
CA ASP A 26 -5.41 -1.74 -1.00
C ASP A 26 -5.73 -3.22 -0.79
N TYR A 27 -6.08 -3.56 0.44
CA TYR A 27 -6.26 -4.96 0.82
C TYR A 27 -7.55 -5.51 0.25
N GLY A 28 -7.46 -6.61 -0.48
CA GLY A 28 -8.61 -7.35 -0.96
C GLY A 28 -8.51 -8.80 -0.54
N THR A 29 -9.64 -9.50 -0.54
CA THR A 29 -9.65 -10.90 -0.11
C THR A 29 -8.93 -11.80 -1.10
N ARG A 30 -8.85 -11.41 -2.35
CA ARG A 30 -8.19 -12.21 -3.38
C ARG A 30 -6.94 -11.54 -3.91
N ILE A 31 -7.00 -10.24 -4.13
CA ILE A 31 -5.93 -9.47 -4.75
C ILE A 31 -5.64 -8.26 -3.88
N ILE A 32 -4.39 -7.94 -3.71
CA ILE A 32 -3.95 -6.76 -2.97
C ILE A 32 -3.29 -5.82 -3.97
N GLY A 33 -3.80 -4.59 -4.06
CA GLY A 33 -3.18 -3.57 -4.89
C GLY A 33 -2.04 -2.90 -4.14
N ILE A 34 -0.99 -2.53 -4.85
CA ILE A 34 0.21 -1.97 -4.23
C ILE A 34 0.67 -0.75 -5.00
N ALA A 35 1.00 0.30 -4.26
CA ALA A 35 1.57 1.53 -4.82
C ALA A 35 2.86 1.87 -4.09
N VAL A 36 3.70 2.64 -4.74
CA VAL A 36 4.98 3.05 -4.18
C VAL A 36 5.08 4.57 -4.26
N GLY A 37 5.71 5.18 -3.28
CA GLY A 37 5.87 6.61 -3.28
C GLY A 37 6.93 7.08 -2.31
N HIS A 38 7.05 8.41 -2.23
CA HIS A 38 8.08 9.01 -1.42
C HIS A 38 7.56 10.32 -0.85
N ARG A 39 7.91 10.62 0.39
CA ARG A 39 7.50 11.87 1.03
C ARG A 39 8.12 13.08 0.35
N VAL A 40 9.37 12.96 -0.07
CA VAL A 40 10.01 14.04 -0.80
C VAL A 40 9.38 14.11 -2.17
N GLY A 41 8.77 15.26 -2.48
CA GLY A 41 8.04 15.43 -3.72
C GLY A 41 6.63 14.89 -3.65
N ALA A 42 6.23 14.26 -2.54
CA ALA A 42 4.89 13.72 -2.35
C ALA A 42 4.43 12.90 -3.56
N SER A 43 5.31 12.06 -4.08
CA SER A 43 5.03 11.30 -5.28
C SER A 43 4.47 9.93 -4.93
N ALA A 44 3.50 9.48 -5.72
CA ALA A 44 2.91 8.15 -5.55
C ALA A 44 2.54 7.62 -6.92
N ARG A 45 2.73 6.32 -7.12
CA ARG A 45 2.32 5.69 -8.37
C ARG A 45 1.92 4.25 -8.10
N ALA A 46 1.00 3.77 -8.92
CA ALA A 46 0.60 2.37 -8.88
C ALA A 46 1.79 1.50 -9.26
N LEU A 47 1.98 0.42 -8.53
CA LEU A 47 3.12 -0.46 -8.77
C LEU A 47 2.70 -1.80 -9.35
N THR A 48 1.89 -2.55 -8.61
CA THR A 48 1.53 -3.90 -9.02
C THR A 48 0.41 -4.42 -8.15
N THR A 49 0.05 -5.67 -8.36
CA THR A 49 -0.88 -6.38 -7.48
C THR A 49 -0.25 -7.70 -7.08
N LEU A 50 -0.73 -8.22 -5.96
CA LEU A 50 -0.34 -9.54 -5.47
C LEU A 50 -1.58 -10.35 -5.17
N ALA A 51 -1.47 -11.66 -5.29
CA ALA A 51 -2.48 -12.53 -4.72
C ALA A 51 -2.43 -12.45 -3.21
N ASN A 52 -3.59 -12.42 -2.57
CA ASN A 52 -3.64 -12.42 -1.12
C ASN A 52 -3.00 -13.70 -0.61
N GLY A 53 -2.08 -13.54 0.34
CA GLY A 53 -1.36 -14.68 0.90
C GLY A 53 0.00 -14.94 0.25
N ASP A 54 0.32 -14.22 -0.81
CA ASP A 54 1.61 -14.42 -1.47
C ASP A 54 2.68 -13.62 -0.75
N TRP A 55 3.03 -14.05 0.44
CA TRP A 55 4.00 -13.36 1.27
C TRP A 55 5.40 -13.39 0.66
N SER A 56 5.69 -14.44 -0.11
CA SER A 56 6.97 -14.55 -0.76
C SER A 56 7.22 -13.39 -1.72
N ARG A 57 6.22 -13.07 -2.55
CA ARG A 57 6.35 -11.94 -3.46
C ARG A 57 6.37 -10.61 -2.71
N LEU A 58 5.62 -10.53 -1.63
CA LEU A 58 5.63 -9.31 -0.83
C LEU A 58 7.00 -9.10 -0.18
N ASP A 59 7.60 -10.17 0.33
CA ASP A 59 8.95 -10.08 0.88
C ASP A 59 9.92 -9.53 -0.17
N ALA A 60 9.79 -9.99 -1.41
CA ALA A 60 10.66 -9.51 -2.48
C ALA A 60 10.45 -8.03 -2.76
N LEU A 61 9.21 -7.56 -2.74
CA LEU A 61 8.93 -6.15 -2.94
C LEU A 61 9.48 -5.29 -1.80
N ILE A 62 9.34 -5.77 -0.57
CA ILE A 62 9.89 -5.05 0.57
C ILE A 62 11.41 -4.96 0.45
N ALA A 63 12.05 -6.05 0.03
CA ALA A 63 13.50 -6.06 -0.15
C ALA A 63 13.94 -5.14 -1.27
N ASP A 64 13.16 -5.08 -2.35
CA ASP A 64 13.50 -4.25 -3.50
C ASP A 64 13.32 -2.77 -3.20
N TRP A 65 12.21 -2.40 -2.59
CA TRP A 65 11.87 -1.01 -2.40
C TRP A 65 12.30 -0.46 -1.05
N ARG A 66 12.48 -1.31 -0.07
CA ARG A 66 12.93 -0.96 1.29
C ARG A 66 12.15 0.23 1.85
N PRO A 67 10.81 0.12 1.89
CA PRO A 67 10.02 1.25 2.35
C PRO A 67 10.24 1.50 3.84
N GLU A 68 10.26 2.77 4.19
CA GLU A 68 10.29 3.15 5.60
C GLU A 68 8.90 3.02 6.20
N HIS A 69 7.87 3.30 5.40
CA HIS A 69 6.49 3.31 5.87
C HIS A 69 5.65 2.35 5.04
N LEU A 70 4.71 1.70 5.72
CA LEU A 70 3.70 0.88 5.05
C LEU A 70 2.34 1.50 5.36
N VAL A 71 1.51 1.64 4.33
CA VAL A 71 0.24 2.33 4.45
C VAL A 71 -0.86 1.39 4.00
N VAL A 72 -1.89 1.22 4.81
CA VAL A 72 -2.99 0.31 4.49
C VAL A 72 -4.29 1.09 4.50
N GLY A 73 -5.07 0.97 3.44
CA GLY A 73 -6.39 1.59 3.40
C GLY A 73 -7.33 0.90 4.37
N LEU A 74 -8.12 1.68 5.09
CA LEU A 74 -9.07 1.16 6.05
C LEU A 74 -10.48 1.48 5.55
N PRO A 75 -11.20 0.49 5.01
CA PRO A 75 -12.55 0.74 4.52
C PRO A 75 -13.50 0.84 5.70
N LEU A 76 -14.26 1.92 5.74
CA LEU A 76 -15.25 2.13 6.78
C LEU A 76 -16.57 2.49 6.12
N ALA A 77 -17.68 2.28 6.83
CA ALA A 77 -18.96 2.76 6.36
C ALA A 77 -18.97 4.29 6.39
N LEU A 78 -19.91 4.89 5.68
CA LEU A 78 -19.97 6.35 5.59
C LEU A 78 -20.06 7.01 6.94
N ASP A 79 -20.70 6.35 7.91
CA ASP A 79 -20.82 6.88 9.27
C ASP A 79 -19.60 6.56 10.13
N GLY A 80 -18.58 5.93 9.56
CA GLY A 80 -17.37 5.60 10.29
C GLY A 80 -17.39 4.23 10.95
N ALA A 81 -18.47 3.47 10.76
CA ALA A 81 -18.58 2.16 11.41
C ALA A 81 -17.66 1.14 10.77
N GLU A 82 -17.11 0.25 11.59
CA GLU A 82 -16.28 -0.84 11.12
C GLU A 82 -17.13 -1.85 10.35
N GLN A 83 -16.53 -2.42 9.33
CA GLN A 83 -17.14 -3.44 8.50
C GLN A 83 -16.24 -4.67 8.50
N PRO A 84 -16.71 -5.81 7.96
CA PRO A 84 -15.83 -7.00 7.92
C PRO A 84 -14.50 -6.72 7.24
N MET A 85 -14.51 -5.94 6.16
CA MET A 85 -13.26 -5.60 5.47
C MET A 85 -12.39 -4.66 6.30
N SER A 86 -12.98 -3.85 7.19
CA SER A 86 -12.18 -3.03 8.10
C SER A 86 -11.34 -3.92 9.00
N ARG A 87 -11.96 -4.94 9.55
CA ARG A 87 -11.25 -5.87 10.43
C ARG A 87 -10.14 -6.59 9.66
N ALA A 88 -10.45 -7.04 8.45
CA ALA A 88 -9.45 -7.74 7.63
C ALA A 88 -8.26 -6.83 7.33
N ALA A 89 -8.53 -5.57 7.01
CA ALA A 89 -7.46 -4.62 6.73
C ALA A 89 -6.60 -4.38 7.97
N ARG A 90 -7.23 -4.29 9.14
CA ARG A 90 -6.48 -4.11 10.38
C ARG A 90 -5.62 -5.33 10.70
N GLU A 91 -6.14 -6.52 10.43
CA GLU A 91 -5.38 -7.74 10.65
C GLU A 91 -4.18 -7.82 9.69
N PHE A 92 -4.39 -7.39 8.45
CA PHE A 92 -3.31 -7.33 7.50
C PHE A 92 -2.24 -6.33 7.96
N ALA A 93 -2.66 -5.16 8.43
CA ALA A 93 -1.72 -4.17 8.95
C ALA A 93 -0.92 -4.72 10.13
N ALA A 94 -1.58 -5.46 11.02
CA ALA A 94 -0.89 -6.07 12.14
C ALA A 94 0.11 -7.12 11.68
N ALA A 95 -0.26 -7.89 10.65
CA ALA A 95 0.66 -8.88 10.10
C ALA A 95 1.88 -8.21 9.47
N LEU A 96 1.69 -7.09 8.78
CA LEU A 96 2.80 -6.34 8.22
C LEU A 96 3.74 -5.85 9.31
N THR A 97 3.16 -5.34 10.39
CA THR A 97 3.97 -4.84 11.50
C THR A 97 4.84 -5.97 12.08
N ARG A 98 4.25 -7.14 12.28
CA ARG A 98 4.98 -8.25 12.86
C ARG A 98 6.06 -8.77 11.92
N ARG A 99 5.75 -8.79 10.62
CA ARG A 99 6.66 -9.43 9.67
C ARG A 99 7.83 -8.53 9.30
N TYR A 100 7.59 -7.22 9.16
CA TYR A 100 8.61 -6.35 8.60
C TYR A 100 9.17 -5.32 9.57
N ALA A 101 8.57 -5.17 10.73
CA ALA A 101 9.03 -4.21 11.73
C ALA A 101 9.14 -2.80 11.17
N ARG A 102 8.16 -2.42 10.36
CA ARG A 102 8.07 -1.06 9.79
C ARG A 102 6.93 -0.31 10.45
N SER A 103 6.95 1.01 10.31
CA SER A 103 5.81 1.82 10.72
C SER A 103 4.65 1.55 9.76
N VAL A 104 3.52 1.16 10.30
CA VAL A 104 2.34 0.85 9.49
C VAL A 104 1.24 1.86 9.85
N HIS A 105 0.66 2.47 8.83
CA HIS A 105 -0.33 3.53 8.98
C HIS A 105 -1.63 3.10 8.32
N LEU A 106 -2.75 3.44 8.95
CA LEU A 106 -4.06 3.18 8.37
C LEU A 106 -4.64 4.47 7.83
N VAL A 107 -5.22 4.42 6.64
CA VAL A 107 -5.82 5.58 6.00
C VAL A 107 -7.30 5.30 5.77
N ASP A 108 -8.14 6.21 6.25
CA ASP A 108 -9.59 6.08 6.12
C ASP A 108 -9.98 6.20 4.64
N GLU A 109 -10.48 5.12 4.07
CA GLU A 109 -10.82 5.06 2.66
C GLU A 109 -12.11 5.79 2.31
N ARG A 110 -12.87 6.27 3.30
CA ARG A 110 -14.10 7.02 2.98
C ARG A 110 -13.79 8.21 2.09
N TYR A 111 -12.59 8.76 2.21
CA TYR A 111 -12.20 9.93 1.46
C TYR A 111 -11.40 9.61 0.21
N THR A 112 -11.16 8.33 -0.07
CA THR A 112 -10.36 7.92 -1.21
C THR A 112 -11.14 7.09 -2.22
N SER A 113 -12.13 6.33 -1.79
CA SER A 113 -12.84 5.44 -2.69
C SER A 113 -13.61 6.17 -3.77
N GLY A 114 -14.15 7.37 -3.44
CA GLY A 114 -14.82 8.15 -4.45
C GLY A 114 -13.88 8.63 -5.55
N GLU A 115 -12.66 8.98 -5.16
CA GLU A 115 -11.64 9.39 -6.12
C GLU A 115 -11.24 8.21 -7.02
N ALA A 116 -11.08 7.03 -6.43
CA ALA A 116 -10.73 5.86 -7.21
C ALA A 116 -11.83 5.52 -8.21
N ALA A 117 -13.08 5.57 -7.75
CA ALA A 117 -14.21 5.29 -8.64
C ALA A 117 -14.27 6.29 -9.79
N ARG A 118 -14.02 7.56 -9.50
CA ARG A 118 -14.05 8.59 -10.55
C ARG A 118 -12.94 8.37 -11.56
N ARG A 119 -11.74 8.07 -11.10
CA ARG A 119 -10.63 7.82 -12.02
C ARG A 119 -10.89 6.59 -12.88
N PHE A 120 -11.48 5.55 -12.27
CA PHE A 120 -11.83 4.36 -13.01
C PHE A 120 -12.86 4.68 -14.09
N ALA A 121 -13.87 5.49 -13.75
CA ALA A 121 -14.89 5.87 -14.73
C ALA A 121 -14.28 6.64 -15.88
N GLU A 122 -13.31 7.49 -15.60
CA GLU A 122 -12.63 8.24 -16.65
C GLU A 122 -11.85 7.31 -17.59
N GLN A 123 -11.19 6.30 -17.02
CA GLN A 123 -10.48 5.35 -17.84
C GLN A 123 -11.42 4.56 -18.73
N ARG A 124 -12.59 4.19 -18.20
CA ARG A 124 -13.57 3.46 -18.99
C ARG A 124 -14.11 4.33 -20.11
N ALA A 125 -14.36 5.59 -19.83
CA ALA A 125 -14.87 6.51 -20.84
C ALA A 125 -13.86 6.69 -21.96
N SER A 126 -12.57 6.61 -21.65
CA SER A 126 -11.53 6.70 -22.66
C SER A 126 -11.33 5.42 -23.44
N GLY A 127 -12.04 4.36 -23.06
CA GLY A 127 -11.92 3.08 -23.72
C GLY A 127 -10.70 2.29 -23.32
N SER A 128 -9.98 2.70 -22.30
CA SER A 128 -8.76 2.03 -21.90
C SER A 128 -8.99 0.95 -20.84
N ALA A 129 -10.14 0.96 -20.18
CA ALA A 129 -10.40 -0.01 -19.12
C ALA A 129 -10.89 -1.31 -19.74
N ARG A 130 -10.13 -2.37 -19.54
CA ARG A 130 -10.44 -3.68 -20.04
C ARG A 130 -10.30 -4.68 -18.91
N ARG A 131 -10.69 -5.92 -19.18
CA ARG A 131 -10.61 -6.95 -18.16
C ARG A 131 -9.19 -7.08 -17.60
N LYS A 132 -8.19 -7.06 -18.48
CA LYS A 132 -6.81 -7.19 -18.05
C LYS A 132 -6.33 -5.97 -17.27
N ASP A 133 -7.13 -4.89 -17.28
CA ASP A 133 -6.78 -3.70 -16.53
C ASP A 133 -7.31 -3.74 -15.11
N ALA A 134 -7.98 -4.81 -14.70
CA ALA A 134 -8.48 -4.92 -13.34
C ALA A 134 -7.35 -4.81 -12.32
N ALA A 135 -6.20 -5.41 -12.63
CA ALA A 135 -5.05 -5.31 -11.74
C ALA A 135 -4.58 -3.87 -11.62
N ALA A 136 -4.60 -3.13 -12.73
CA ALA A 136 -4.19 -1.73 -12.71
C ALA A 136 -5.15 -0.91 -11.85
N ILE A 137 -6.44 -1.27 -11.84
CA ILE A 137 -7.41 -0.57 -11.03
C ILE A 137 -7.15 -0.78 -9.54
N ASP A 138 -6.82 -2.01 -9.16
CA ASP A 138 -6.50 -2.30 -7.76
C ASP A 138 -5.25 -1.54 -7.33
N ALA A 139 -4.25 -1.46 -8.21
CA ALA A 139 -3.04 -0.72 -7.90
C ALA A 139 -3.31 0.79 -7.88
N LEU A 140 -4.24 1.27 -8.70
CA LEU A 140 -4.63 2.67 -8.67
C LEU A 140 -5.30 3.03 -7.35
N ALA A 141 -6.12 2.13 -6.81
CA ALA A 141 -6.72 2.37 -5.50
C ALA A 141 -5.64 2.52 -4.44
N ALA A 142 -4.61 1.68 -4.50
CA ALA A 142 -3.49 1.79 -3.57
C ALA A 142 -2.74 3.12 -3.76
N GLN A 143 -2.61 3.59 -5.00
CA GLN A 143 -1.98 4.87 -5.26
C GLN A 143 -2.75 6.00 -4.59
N ILE A 144 -4.08 5.96 -4.66
CA ILE A 144 -4.91 7.01 -4.07
C ILE A 144 -4.80 6.98 -2.54
N ILE A 145 -4.75 5.78 -1.97
CA ILE A 145 -4.52 5.65 -0.53
C ILE A 145 -3.19 6.30 -0.16
N LEU A 146 -2.16 6.04 -0.95
CA LEU A 146 -0.85 6.61 -0.67
C LEU A 146 -0.83 8.11 -0.83
N GLU A 147 -1.49 8.63 -1.87
CA GLU A 147 -1.61 10.08 -2.07
C GLU A 147 -2.28 10.73 -0.86
N SER A 148 -3.31 10.09 -0.34
CA SER A 148 -4.02 10.61 0.83
C SER A 148 -3.10 10.67 2.05
N TRP A 149 -2.31 9.62 2.25
CA TRP A 149 -1.37 9.60 3.37
C TRP A 149 -0.29 10.67 3.21
N LEU A 150 0.23 10.81 2.00
CA LEU A 150 1.26 11.82 1.74
C LEU A 150 0.72 13.23 1.94
N ALA A 151 -0.54 13.45 1.61
CA ALA A 151 -1.15 14.76 1.76
C ALA A 151 -1.34 15.15 3.22
N GLN A 152 -1.32 14.20 4.14
CA GLN A 152 -1.40 14.49 5.56
C GLN A 152 -0.10 15.07 6.09
N GLY A 153 0.97 15.01 5.30
CA GLY A 153 2.24 15.58 5.67
C GLY A 153 2.80 14.91 6.90
N ASP A 154 3.35 15.73 7.79
CA ASP A 154 3.97 15.21 9.00
C ASP A 154 3.01 15.16 10.17
N ALA A 155 1.72 15.15 9.91
CA ALA A 155 0.75 15.07 10.98
C ALA A 155 1.06 13.85 11.84
N PRO A 156 0.97 13.98 13.15
CA PRO A 156 1.31 12.87 14.02
C PRO A 156 0.38 11.71 13.76
N THR A 157 0.94 10.54 13.75
CA THR A 157 0.18 9.33 13.57
C THR A 157 -0.27 8.86 14.93
N ARG A 158 -1.52 8.53 15.02
CA ARG A 158 -2.07 8.07 16.29
C ARG A 158 -2.55 6.65 16.19
#